data_00de39d00bc73c15c476a458a1c99cf5
#
_entry.id   00de39d00bc73c15c476a458a1c99cf5
#
_cell.length_a   1.000
_cell.length_b   1.000
_cell.length_c   1.000
_cell.angle_alpha   90.00
_cell.angle_beta   90.00
_cell.angle_gamma   90.00
#
_symmetry.space_group_name_H-M   'P 1'
#
loop_
_entity.id
_entity.type
_entity.pdbx_description
1 polymer ?
#
loop_
_entity_poly.entity_id
_entity_poly.type
_entity_poly.pdbx_seq_one_letter_code
_entity_poly.pdbx_strand_id
1 'polypeptide(L)'
;RNSSSAASDVYKRQLLISHDTNNMNYLTGYDAWSFYYAQCAIVHIDADEPLCFVRAQDAGGAYITTYLKNESVIVYDENYIHKWPKHPYDYLVEIIKERKWDKLNIGVEMDAHYFTAFCYEKIKQGLPNAQIKDSDRLVNWARLVKSDAEIGFMKSAAKISEKGMKTAMEVIKPGVRQCDAVGEIQKTLFYGTEEFGGEYSSIATLLPTGKGTSASHLTATQDKFVEGEATIIELSGVYKRYHAPMARTVLLGKPNQLKIDTMNKTIEALNAGISAIKPGNTADDVAQSFWKILDKYGIEKKSRTGYSIG
;
A
#
# COMPACT_ATOMS: atom_id res chain seq x y z
N ARG A 1 2.38 -15.54 21.70
CA ARG A 1 0.93 -15.38 21.97
C ARG A 1 0.21 -16.50 21.28
N ASN A 2 -0.62 -17.25 22.02
CA ASN A 2 -1.30 -18.46 21.56
C ASN A 2 -2.08 -18.21 20.25
N SER A 3 -1.60 -18.78 19.16
CA SER A 3 -2.22 -18.72 17.82
C SER A 3 -3.65 -19.31 17.76
N SER A 4 -4.02 -20.14 18.72
CA SER A 4 -5.34 -20.79 18.78
C SER A 4 -6.48 -19.89 19.25
N SER A 5 -6.24 -18.90 20.15
CA SER A 5 -7.30 -18.02 20.64
C SER A 5 -7.60 -16.89 19.65
N ALA A 6 -6.59 -16.35 18.98
CA ALA A 6 -6.77 -15.34 17.94
C ALA A 6 -7.51 -15.90 16.72
N ALA A 7 -7.14 -17.11 16.26
CA ALA A 7 -7.84 -17.80 15.19
C ALA A 7 -9.32 -18.05 15.54
N SER A 8 -9.64 -18.53 16.76
CA SER A 8 -11.03 -18.78 17.16
C SER A 8 -11.90 -17.51 17.22
N ASP A 9 -11.31 -16.34 17.51
CA ASP A 9 -12.05 -15.07 17.53
C ASP A 9 -12.28 -14.50 16.12
N VAL A 10 -11.38 -14.73 15.18
CA VAL A 10 -11.56 -14.37 13.77
C VAL A 10 -12.74 -15.11 13.14
N TYR A 11 -12.89 -16.40 13.43
CA TYR A 11 -14.01 -17.24 12.92
C TYR A 11 -15.38 -16.88 13.50
N LYS A 12 -15.47 -16.02 14.50
CA LYS A 12 -16.75 -15.58 15.09
C LYS A 12 -17.29 -14.30 14.47
N ARG A 13 -16.59 -13.67 13.55
CA ARG A 13 -17.04 -12.44 12.89
C ARG A 13 -17.99 -12.80 11.75
N GLN A 14 -19.16 -12.20 11.76
CA GLN A 14 -20.22 -12.47 10.80
C GLN A 14 -20.32 -11.36 9.74
N LEU A 15 -19.85 -10.17 10.07
CA LEU A 15 -19.79 -9.01 9.19
C LEU A 15 -18.42 -8.37 9.26
N LEU A 16 -17.83 -8.05 8.12
CA LEU A 16 -16.59 -7.27 8.01
C LEU A 16 -16.90 -5.95 7.33
N ILE A 17 -16.41 -4.86 7.88
CA ILE A 17 -16.42 -3.53 7.26
C ILE A 17 -14.98 -3.15 7.00
N SER A 18 -14.56 -3.21 5.74
CA SER A 18 -13.19 -2.98 5.29
C SER A 18 -13.06 -1.58 4.69
N HIS A 19 -12.16 -0.78 5.23
CA HIS A 19 -11.98 0.64 4.91
C HIS A 19 -10.67 0.94 4.19
N ASP A 20 -9.67 0.06 4.31
CA ASP A 20 -8.41 0.22 3.60
C ASP A 20 -8.68 0.16 2.09
N THR A 21 -8.22 1.16 1.36
CA THR A 21 -8.49 1.29 -0.08
C THR A 21 -8.00 0.09 -0.89
N ASN A 22 -6.87 -0.49 -0.51
CA ASN A 22 -6.32 -1.67 -1.16
C ASN A 22 -7.21 -2.89 -0.89
N ASN A 23 -7.70 -3.03 0.36
CA ASN A 23 -8.59 -4.12 0.73
C ASN A 23 -9.96 -3.98 0.07
N MET A 24 -10.48 -2.74 -0.01
CA MET A 24 -11.72 -2.46 -0.73
C MET A 24 -11.61 -2.81 -2.22
N ASN A 25 -10.52 -2.43 -2.89
CA ASN A 25 -10.25 -2.81 -4.28
C ASN A 25 -10.16 -4.34 -4.42
N TYR A 26 -9.43 -5.02 -3.54
CA TYR A 26 -9.31 -6.48 -3.57
C TYR A 26 -10.65 -7.19 -3.40
N LEU A 27 -11.51 -6.69 -2.50
CA LEU A 27 -12.81 -7.30 -2.18
C LEU A 27 -13.90 -7.00 -3.21
N THR A 28 -13.82 -5.90 -3.95
CA THR A 28 -14.92 -5.42 -4.80
C THR A 28 -14.52 -5.10 -6.24
N GLY A 29 -13.23 -4.91 -6.50
CA GLY A 29 -12.73 -4.36 -7.75
C GLY A 29 -12.84 -2.84 -7.84
N TYR A 30 -13.41 -2.16 -6.82
CA TYR A 30 -13.60 -0.71 -6.86
C TYR A 30 -12.28 0.03 -7.05
N ASP A 31 -12.21 0.82 -8.10
CA ASP A 31 -11.01 1.53 -8.52
C ASP A 31 -11.31 2.97 -8.94
N ALA A 32 -11.44 3.85 -7.93
CA ALA A 32 -11.60 5.28 -8.13
C ALA A 32 -10.78 6.08 -7.11
N TRP A 33 -10.42 7.30 -7.46
CA TRP A 33 -9.63 8.19 -6.62
C TRP A 33 -10.54 9.00 -5.67
N SER A 34 -11.33 8.29 -4.85
CA SER A 34 -12.36 8.82 -3.93
C SER A 34 -12.11 8.51 -2.45
N PHE A 35 -11.01 7.86 -2.13
CA PHE A 35 -10.68 7.32 -0.80
C PHE A 35 -10.62 8.36 0.33
N TYR A 36 -10.59 9.63 0.02
CA TYR A 36 -10.64 10.74 0.99
C TYR A 36 -12.08 11.06 1.47
N TYR A 37 -13.09 10.41 0.91
CA TYR A 37 -14.45 10.37 1.44
C TYR A 37 -14.73 9.03 2.14
N ALA A 38 -15.75 9.00 2.98
CA ALA A 38 -16.18 7.78 3.66
C ALA A 38 -16.64 6.74 2.63
N GLN A 39 -15.94 5.63 2.58
CA GLN A 39 -16.26 4.49 1.72
C GLN A 39 -15.79 3.20 2.38
N CYS A 40 -16.41 2.07 2.07
CA CYS A 40 -15.99 0.76 2.57
C CYS A 40 -16.55 -0.38 1.72
N ALA A 41 -15.91 -1.54 1.82
CA ALA A 41 -16.51 -2.80 1.44
C ALA A 41 -17.15 -3.46 2.67
N ILE A 42 -18.33 -4.05 2.50
CA ILE A 42 -19.04 -4.76 3.57
C ILE A 42 -19.19 -6.21 3.14
N VAL A 43 -18.63 -7.13 3.91
CA VAL A 43 -18.66 -8.56 3.62
C VAL A 43 -19.46 -9.26 4.71
N HIS A 44 -20.57 -9.90 4.34
CA HIS A 44 -21.34 -10.75 5.24
C HIS A 44 -21.00 -12.21 4.98
N ILE A 45 -20.86 -13.01 6.04
CA ILE A 45 -20.38 -14.40 5.94
C ILE A 45 -21.27 -15.30 5.05
N ASP A 46 -22.57 -15.03 5.00
CA ASP A 46 -23.55 -15.82 4.23
C ASP A 46 -24.00 -15.11 2.94
N ALA A 47 -23.37 -13.99 2.54
CA ALA A 47 -23.72 -13.31 1.30
C ALA A 47 -22.86 -13.81 0.14
N ASP A 48 -23.47 -13.89 -1.05
CA ASP A 48 -22.79 -14.34 -2.27
C ASP A 48 -21.73 -13.36 -2.77
N GLU A 49 -21.88 -12.06 -2.45
CA GLU A 49 -20.95 -11.01 -2.85
C GLU A 49 -20.89 -9.89 -1.81
N PRO A 50 -19.79 -9.11 -1.74
CA PRO A 50 -19.67 -7.93 -0.90
C PRO A 50 -20.63 -6.81 -1.31
N LEU A 51 -20.86 -5.84 -0.40
CA LEU A 51 -21.42 -4.54 -0.76
C LEU A 51 -20.31 -3.52 -0.90
N CYS A 52 -20.45 -2.61 -1.84
CA CYS A 52 -19.56 -1.48 -2.06
C CYS A 52 -20.28 -0.19 -1.65
N PHE A 53 -19.88 0.41 -0.53
CA PHE A 53 -20.47 1.63 0.02
C PHE A 53 -19.68 2.84 -0.45
N VAL A 54 -20.34 3.72 -1.23
CA VAL A 54 -19.68 4.86 -1.87
C VAL A 54 -20.58 6.10 -1.88
N ARG A 55 -19.97 7.26 -2.08
CA ARG A 55 -20.64 8.55 -2.28
C ARG A 55 -21.39 8.59 -3.60
N ALA A 56 -22.49 9.35 -3.69
CA ALA A 56 -23.29 9.50 -4.91
C ALA A 56 -22.47 9.99 -6.12
N GLN A 57 -21.57 10.95 -5.91
CA GLN A 57 -20.70 11.46 -6.98
C GLN A 57 -19.74 10.37 -7.52
N ASP A 58 -19.37 9.39 -6.72
CA ASP A 58 -18.40 8.35 -7.06
C ASP A 58 -19.07 7.03 -7.51
N ALA A 59 -20.39 6.94 -7.43
CA ALA A 59 -21.17 5.75 -7.77
C ALA A 59 -20.94 5.28 -9.22
N GLY A 60 -20.80 6.21 -10.17
CA GLY A 60 -20.46 5.89 -11.55
C GLY A 60 -19.17 5.11 -11.69
N GLY A 61 -18.14 5.45 -10.90
CA GLY A 61 -16.89 4.71 -10.82
C GLY A 61 -17.09 3.29 -10.29
N ALA A 62 -17.96 3.12 -9.27
CA ALA A 62 -18.26 1.80 -8.72
C ALA A 62 -18.98 0.90 -9.75
N TYR A 63 -19.95 1.42 -10.47
CA TYR A 63 -20.65 0.67 -11.52
C TYR A 63 -19.76 0.24 -12.69
N ILE A 64 -18.68 0.98 -12.97
CA ILE A 64 -17.76 0.71 -14.09
C ILE A 64 -16.64 -0.25 -13.67
N THR A 65 -16.11 -0.11 -12.44
CA THR A 65 -14.88 -0.81 -12.05
C THR A 65 -15.10 -2.05 -11.22
N THR A 66 -16.21 -2.14 -10.45
CA THR A 66 -16.48 -3.33 -9.63
C THR A 66 -16.96 -4.50 -10.47
N TYR A 67 -16.75 -5.71 -9.97
CA TYR A 67 -17.35 -6.94 -10.51
C TYR A 67 -18.71 -7.26 -9.88
N LEU A 68 -19.20 -6.38 -9.01
CA LEU A 68 -20.44 -6.55 -8.26
C LEU A 68 -21.66 -6.26 -9.13
N LYS A 69 -22.79 -6.83 -8.73
CA LYS A 69 -24.09 -6.41 -9.26
C LYS A 69 -24.41 -4.99 -8.83
N ASN A 70 -25.18 -4.25 -9.63
CA ASN A 70 -25.53 -2.86 -9.34
C ASN A 70 -26.24 -2.68 -7.99
N GLU A 71 -27.09 -3.64 -7.57
CA GLU A 71 -27.78 -3.63 -6.28
C GLU A 71 -26.85 -3.81 -5.07
N SER A 72 -25.64 -4.26 -5.30
CA SER A 72 -24.59 -4.37 -4.27
C SER A 72 -23.74 -3.10 -4.12
N VAL A 73 -23.93 -2.12 -4.99
CA VAL A 73 -23.36 -0.79 -4.84
C VAL A 73 -24.32 0.09 -4.03
N ILE A 74 -23.94 0.36 -2.79
CA ILE A 74 -24.72 1.17 -1.85
C ILE A 74 -24.27 2.61 -1.92
N VAL A 75 -25.16 3.47 -2.38
CA VAL A 75 -24.85 4.88 -2.66
C VAL A 75 -25.45 5.77 -1.59
N TYR A 76 -24.63 6.54 -0.87
CA TYR A 76 -25.12 7.55 0.04
C TYR A 76 -25.18 8.94 -0.60
N ASP A 77 -26.20 9.71 -0.21
CA ASP A 77 -26.51 11.04 -0.75
C ASP A 77 -25.53 12.12 -0.31
N GLU A 78 -25.34 13.16 -1.15
CA GLU A 78 -24.51 14.33 -0.87
C GLU A 78 -24.93 15.09 0.40
N ASN A 79 -26.16 14.91 0.87
CA ASN A 79 -26.64 15.50 2.12
C ASN A 79 -25.95 14.96 3.38
N TYR A 80 -25.12 13.91 3.27
CA TYR A 80 -24.27 13.41 4.34
C TYR A 80 -22.87 14.03 4.35
N ILE A 81 -22.51 14.81 3.30
CA ILE A 81 -21.17 15.41 3.15
C ILE A 81 -21.17 16.84 3.73
N HIS A 82 -20.27 17.07 4.70
CA HIS A 82 -20.11 18.39 5.36
C HIS A 82 -21.41 18.98 5.92
N LYS A 83 -22.33 18.15 6.37
CA LYS A 83 -23.67 18.53 6.87
C LYS A 83 -23.88 18.14 8.32
N TRP A 84 -22.99 18.61 9.22
CA TRP A 84 -23.14 18.35 10.65
C TRP A 84 -24.60 18.53 11.14
N PRO A 85 -25.16 17.62 11.96
CA PRO A 85 -24.49 16.43 12.56
C PRO A 85 -24.53 15.14 11.70
N LYS A 86 -25.04 15.21 10.47
CA LYS A 86 -25.12 14.07 9.56
C LYS A 86 -23.72 13.60 9.13
N HIS A 87 -23.58 12.29 9.01
CA HIS A 87 -22.35 11.65 8.55
C HIS A 87 -22.68 10.45 7.65
N PRO A 88 -21.89 10.11 6.65
CA PRO A 88 -22.14 8.94 5.78
C PRO A 88 -22.37 7.64 6.54
N TYR A 89 -21.72 7.47 7.67
CA TYR A 89 -21.88 6.29 8.52
C TYR A 89 -23.21 6.24 9.27
N ASP A 90 -23.98 7.33 9.35
CA ASP A 90 -25.38 7.25 9.81
C ASP A 90 -26.20 6.44 8.80
N TYR A 91 -25.99 6.66 7.48
CA TYR A 91 -26.62 5.88 6.44
C TYR A 91 -26.12 4.43 6.40
N LEU A 92 -24.80 4.21 6.58
CA LEU A 92 -24.27 2.85 6.72
C LEU A 92 -24.95 2.06 7.84
N VAL A 93 -25.20 2.69 8.97
CA VAL A 93 -25.91 2.09 10.11
C VAL A 93 -27.36 1.76 9.74
N GLU A 94 -28.05 2.62 8.98
CA GLU A 94 -29.39 2.34 8.47
C GLU A 94 -29.40 1.08 7.59
N ILE A 95 -28.51 0.96 6.63
CA ILE A 95 -28.36 -0.22 5.76
C ILE A 95 -28.09 -1.49 6.56
N ILE A 96 -27.23 -1.43 7.59
CA ILE A 96 -26.93 -2.58 8.45
C ILE A 96 -28.19 -3.01 9.23
N LYS A 97 -29.00 -2.05 9.72
CA LYS A 97 -30.26 -2.35 10.42
C LYS A 97 -31.33 -2.91 9.49
N GLU A 98 -31.53 -2.33 8.31
CA GLU A 98 -32.49 -2.81 7.32
C GLU A 98 -32.21 -4.27 6.92
N ARG A 99 -30.93 -4.64 6.84
CA ARG A 99 -30.49 -6.03 6.56
C ARG A 99 -30.53 -6.94 7.79
N LYS A 100 -30.92 -6.43 8.97
CA LYS A 100 -30.94 -7.17 10.24
C LYS A 100 -29.57 -7.67 10.71
N TRP A 101 -28.53 -6.94 10.39
CA TRP A 101 -27.13 -7.22 10.77
C TRP A 101 -26.68 -6.48 12.05
N ASP A 102 -27.58 -5.72 12.67
CA ASP A 102 -27.35 -4.83 13.81
C ASP A 102 -27.05 -5.53 15.15
N LYS A 103 -27.11 -6.88 15.16
CA LYS A 103 -26.79 -7.73 16.33
C LYS A 103 -25.60 -8.66 16.10
N LEU A 104 -24.93 -8.54 14.95
CA LEU A 104 -23.84 -9.42 14.58
C LEU A 104 -22.51 -9.06 15.27
N ASN A 105 -21.57 -9.99 15.20
CA ASN A 105 -20.17 -9.73 15.51
C ASN A 105 -19.53 -9.06 14.28
N ILE A 106 -19.20 -7.78 14.42
CA ILE A 106 -18.70 -6.92 13.34
C ILE A 106 -17.20 -6.71 13.51
N GLY A 107 -16.42 -7.11 12.49
CA GLY A 107 -15.02 -6.73 12.38
C GLY A 107 -14.89 -5.41 11.62
N VAL A 108 -14.10 -4.46 12.13
CA VAL A 108 -13.75 -3.22 11.43
C VAL A 108 -12.23 -3.09 11.34
N GLU A 109 -11.73 -2.48 10.29
CA GLU A 109 -10.29 -2.23 10.14
C GLU A 109 -9.91 -0.97 10.93
N MET A 110 -9.67 -1.13 12.25
CA MET A 110 -9.42 0.01 13.16
C MET A 110 -8.12 0.76 12.85
N ASP A 111 -7.17 0.12 12.16
CA ASP A 111 -5.87 0.70 11.80
C ASP A 111 -5.82 1.21 10.35
N ALA A 112 -6.97 1.30 9.66
CA ALA A 112 -7.05 1.85 8.32
C ALA A 112 -6.97 3.38 8.33
N HIS A 113 -6.14 3.97 7.44
CA HIS A 113 -5.84 5.40 7.43
C HIS A 113 -7.06 6.31 7.23
N TYR A 114 -8.05 5.87 6.47
CA TYR A 114 -9.25 6.65 6.15
C TYR A 114 -10.46 6.29 7.02
N PHE A 115 -10.29 5.38 7.99
CA PHE A 115 -11.30 5.09 9.00
C PHE A 115 -11.05 5.96 10.23
N THR A 116 -11.76 7.07 10.32
CA THR A 116 -11.57 8.03 11.41
C THR A 116 -12.22 7.55 12.71
N ALA A 117 -11.75 8.07 13.85
CA ALA A 117 -12.40 7.84 15.14
C ALA A 117 -13.89 8.22 15.11
N PHE A 118 -14.25 9.24 14.33
CA PHE A 118 -15.63 9.65 14.19
C PHE A 118 -16.49 8.62 13.44
N CYS A 119 -15.94 7.97 12.41
CA CYS A 119 -16.59 6.85 11.73
C CYS A 119 -16.87 5.70 12.71
N TYR A 120 -15.88 5.35 13.54
CA TYR A 120 -16.03 4.32 14.57
C TYR A 120 -17.13 4.66 15.59
N GLU A 121 -17.13 5.89 16.12
CA GLU A 121 -18.15 6.34 17.07
C GLU A 121 -19.57 6.30 16.48
N LYS A 122 -19.73 6.67 15.20
CA LYS A 122 -21.02 6.58 14.50
C LYS A 122 -21.52 5.14 14.39
N ILE A 123 -20.66 4.20 14.02
CA ILE A 123 -21.02 2.77 13.99
C ILE A 123 -21.40 2.28 15.39
N LYS A 124 -20.58 2.58 16.39
CA LYS A 124 -20.77 2.13 17.77
C LYS A 124 -22.05 2.66 18.39
N GLN A 125 -22.34 3.96 18.21
CA GLN A 125 -23.57 4.59 18.70
C GLN A 125 -24.81 4.08 17.96
N GLY A 126 -24.67 3.89 16.65
CA GLY A 126 -25.76 3.44 15.80
C GLY A 126 -26.12 1.97 15.96
N LEU A 127 -25.17 1.11 16.37
CA LEU A 127 -25.34 -0.33 16.51
C LEU A 127 -25.05 -0.81 17.95
N PRO A 128 -25.84 -0.38 18.94
CA PRO A 128 -25.56 -0.66 20.37
C PRO A 128 -25.65 -2.15 20.73
N ASN A 129 -26.31 -2.96 19.90
CA ASN A 129 -26.48 -4.41 20.12
C ASN A 129 -25.43 -5.25 19.37
N ALA A 130 -24.60 -4.65 18.53
CA ALA A 130 -23.53 -5.34 17.81
C ALA A 130 -22.27 -5.44 18.69
N GLN A 131 -21.50 -6.50 18.48
CA GLN A 131 -20.15 -6.61 19.04
C GLN A 131 -19.13 -6.14 18.00
N ILE A 132 -18.63 -4.91 18.17
CA ILE A 132 -17.68 -4.31 17.23
C ILE A 132 -16.26 -4.56 17.75
N LYS A 133 -15.42 -5.18 16.92
CA LYS A 133 -14.01 -5.48 17.23
C LYS A 133 -13.11 -5.12 16.06
N ASP A 134 -11.82 -4.98 16.32
CA ASP A 134 -10.82 -4.90 15.26
C ASP A 134 -10.84 -6.17 14.40
N SER A 135 -10.71 -6.02 13.10
CA SER A 135 -10.62 -7.13 12.14
C SER A 135 -9.27 -7.88 12.18
N ASP A 136 -8.29 -7.39 12.96
CA ASP A 136 -6.93 -7.94 13.04
C ASP A 136 -6.27 -8.09 11.66
N ARG A 137 -6.52 -7.13 10.76
CA ARG A 137 -5.99 -7.13 9.39
C ARG A 137 -6.37 -8.38 8.59
N LEU A 138 -7.57 -8.89 8.75
CA LEU A 138 -8.04 -10.13 8.13
C LEU A 138 -7.82 -10.16 6.62
N VAL A 139 -8.18 -9.08 5.91
CA VAL A 139 -8.01 -9.00 4.45
C VAL A 139 -6.53 -8.96 4.05
N ASN A 140 -5.69 -8.24 4.82
CA ASN A 140 -4.25 -8.22 4.57
C ASN A 140 -3.62 -9.62 4.71
N TRP A 141 -4.07 -10.42 5.68
CA TRP A 141 -3.63 -11.81 5.80
C TRP A 141 -4.10 -12.69 4.63
N ALA A 142 -5.34 -12.50 4.15
CA ALA A 142 -5.84 -13.21 2.98
C ALA A 142 -5.03 -12.85 1.72
N ARG A 143 -4.64 -11.59 1.56
CA ARG A 143 -3.83 -11.06 0.45
C ARG A 143 -2.35 -11.43 0.53
N LEU A 144 -1.87 -11.98 1.67
CA LEU A 144 -0.44 -12.27 1.86
C LEU A 144 0.07 -13.31 0.85
N VAL A 145 -0.72 -14.36 0.62
CA VAL A 145 -0.40 -15.41 -0.36
C VAL A 145 -1.09 -15.06 -1.68
N LYS A 146 -0.28 -14.79 -2.70
CA LYS A 146 -0.75 -14.33 -4.01
C LYS A 146 -1.13 -15.51 -4.90
N SER A 147 -2.22 -15.34 -5.65
CA SER A 147 -2.58 -16.23 -6.76
C SER A 147 -1.62 -16.05 -7.96
N ASP A 148 -1.66 -16.97 -8.90
CA ASP A 148 -0.85 -16.86 -10.13
C ASP A 148 -1.16 -15.61 -10.95
N ALA A 149 -2.43 -15.17 -10.98
CA ALA A 149 -2.86 -13.95 -11.65
C ALA A 149 -2.24 -12.72 -10.99
N GLU A 150 -2.28 -12.63 -9.65
CA GLU A 150 -1.67 -11.54 -8.88
C GLU A 150 -0.16 -11.50 -9.08
N ILE A 151 0.51 -12.65 -9.06
CA ILE A 151 1.94 -12.76 -9.39
C ILE A 151 2.21 -12.26 -10.81
N GLY A 152 1.32 -12.52 -11.77
CA GLY A 152 1.39 -11.98 -13.13
C GLY A 152 1.35 -10.44 -13.13
N PHE A 153 0.43 -9.84 -12.39
CA PHE A 153 0.34 -8.37 -12.27
C PHE A 153 1.58 -7.76 -11.59
N MET A 154 2.07 -8.40 -10.54
CA MET A 154 3.28 -7.96 -9.85
C MET A 154 4.53 -8.02 -10.77
N LYS A 155 4.65 -9.06 -11.60
CA LYS A 155 5.72 -9.15 -12.61
C LYS A 155 5.62 -8.03 -13.65
N SER A 156 4.42 -7.68 -14.08
CA SER A 156 4.19 -6.55 -14.99
C SER A 156 4.57 -5.22 -14.33
N ALA A 157 4.15 -5.00 -13.08
CA ALA A 157 4.55 -3.84 -12.29
C ALA A 157 6.08 -3.76 -12.12
N ALA A 158 6.76 -4.90 -11.91
CA ALA A 158 8.22 -4.95 -11.79
C ALA A 158 8.94 -4.56 -13.08
N LYS A 159 8.42 -4.93 -14.26
CA LYS A 159 8.96 -4.45 -15.55
C LYS A 159 8.86 -2.92 -15.69
N ILE A 160 7.76 -2.32 -15.22
CA ILE A 160 7.60 -0.86 -15.20
C ILE A 160 8.61 -0.22 -14.24
N SER A 161 8.77 -0.78 -13.02
CA SER A 161 9.76 -0.29 -12.04
C SER A 161 11.19 -0.37 -12.59
N GLU A 162 11.54 -1.46 -13.25
CA GLU A 162 12.85 -1.63 -13.88
C GLU A 162 13.12 -0.53 -14.92
N LYS A 163 12.14 -0.25 -15.78
CA LYS A 163 12.24 0.79 -16.79
C LYS A 163 12.37 2.19 -16.15
N GLY A 164 11.55 2.48 -15.13
CA GLY A 164 11.65 3.73 -14.38
C GLY A 164 13.00 3.89 -13.68
N MET A 165 13.56 2.81 -13.12
CA MET A 165 14.87 2.84 -12.48
C MET A 165 16.01 3.04 -13.50
N LYS A 166 15.93 2.43 -14.69
CA LYS A 166 16.88 2.69 -15.79
C LYS A 166 16.85 4.17 -16.20
N THR A 167 15.65 4.73 -16.40
CA THR A 167 15.50 6.18 -16.67
C THR A 167 16.12 7.01 -15.56
N ALA A 168 15.88 6.67 -14.28
CA ALA A 168 16.46 7.38 -13.16
C ALA A 168 18.00 7.41 -13.22
N MET A 169 18.63 6.28 -13.52
CA MET A 169 20.09 6.19 -13.66
C MET A 169 20.62 7.00 -14.86
N GLU A 170 19.82 7.19 -15.88
CA GLU A 170 20.18 7.99 -17.05
C GLU A 170 20.06 9.49 -16.82
N VAL A 171 19.04 9.94 -16.08
CA VAL A 171 18.73 11.36 -15.93
C VAL A 171 19.35 12.00 -14.67
N ILE A 172 19.71 11.20 -13.67
CA ILE A 172 20.34 11.69 -12.42
C ILE A 172 21.84 11.93 -12.72
N LYS A 173 22.17 13.20 -13.03
CA LYS A 173 23.54 13.62 -13.36
C LYS A 173 23.86 14.94 -12.68
N PRO A 174 25.14 15.19 -12.32
CA PRO A 174 25.56 16.50 -11.78
C PRO A 174 25.09 17.65 -12.68
N GLY A 175 24.55 18.69 -12.06
CA GLY A 175 24.03 19.88 -12.73
C GLY A 175 22.57 19.81 -13.19
N VAL A 176 21.96 18.62 -13.28
CA VAL A 176 20.51 18.44 -13.55
C VAL A 176 19.71 18.79 -12.28
N ARG A 177 18.56 19.43 -12.41
CA ARG A 177 17.67 19.68 -11.27
C ARG A 177 16.94 18.37 -10.88
N GLN A 178 16.74 18.17 -9.58
CA GLN A 178 16.06 16.97 -9.08
C GLN A 178 14.61 16.84 -9.63
N CYS A 179 13.87 17.96 -9.68
CA CYS A 179 12.50 17.95 -10.21
C CYS A 179 12.43 17.59 -11.69
N ASP A 180 13.42 17.96 -12.52
CA ASP A 180 13.46 17.59 -13.94
C ASP A 180 13.67 16.07 -14.08
N ALA A 181 14.58 15.51 -13.29
CA ALA A 181 14.82 14.07 -13.27
C ALA A 181 13.58 13.28 -12.85
N VAL A 182 12.87 13.73 -11.79
CA VAL A 182 11.62 13.08 -11.35
C VAL A 182 10.54 13.20 -12.40
N GLY A 183 10.45 14.32 -13.14
CA GLY A 183 9.53 14.47 -14.26
C GLY A 183 9.70 13.38 -15.32
N GLU A 184 10.93 13.08 -15.73
CA GLU A 184 11.21 12.01 -16.71
C GLU A 184 10.96 10.60 -16.10
N ILE A 185 11.30 10.40 -14.84
CA ILE A 185 11.00 9.13 -14.15
C ILE A 185 9.49 8.87 -14.10
N GLN A 186 8.70 9.85 -13.65
CA GLN A 186 7.24 9.73 -13.57
C GLN A 186 6.61 9.51 -14.93
N LYS A 187 7.04 10.23 -15.95
CA LYS A 187 6.64 10.02 -17.34
C LYS A 187 6.87 8.56 -17.75
N THR A 188 8.06 8.00 -17.48
CA THR A 188 8.39 6.61 -17.80
C THR A 188 7.51 5.63 -17.05
N LEU A 189 7.23 5.86 -15.77
CA LEU A 189 6.36 5.01 -14.95
C LEU A 189 4.92 4.98 -15.49
N PHE A 190 4.38 6.12 -15.96
CA PHE A 190 3.05 6.18 -16.56
C PHE A 190 3.01 5.58 -17.98
N TYR A 191 4.02 5.80 -18.80
CA TYR A 191 4.09 5.16 -20.11
C TYR A 191 4.17 3.63 -20.01
N GLY A 192 4.78 3.11 -18.96
CA GLY A 192 4.93 1.69 -18.77
C GLY A 192 5.83 1.03 -19.80
N THR A 193 5.39 -0.09 -20.34
CA THR A 193 6.08 -0.87 -21.38
C THR A 193 5.38 -0.70 -22.75
N GLU A 194 5.85 -1.39 -23.77
CA GLU A 194 5.14 -1.45 -25.07
C GLU A 194 3.87 -2.30 -25.01
N GLU A 195 3.81 -3.26 -24.07
CA GLU A 195 2.69 -4.20 -23.93
C GLU A 195 1.55 -3.62 -23.06
N PHE A 196 1.89 -2.76 -22.10
CA PHE A 196 0.91 -2.21 -21.14
C PHE A 196 1.39 -0.89 -20.53
N GLY A 197 0.45 0.01 -20.29
CA GLY A 197 0.68 1.27 -19.56
C GLY A 197 0.89 1.06 -18.08
N GLY A 198 1.50 2.04 -17.41
CA GLY A 198 1.56 2.12 -15.97
C GLY A 198 0.41 2.92 -15.39
N GLU A 199 0.24 2.81 -14.09
CA GLU A 199 -0.77 3.52 -13.31
C GLU A 199 -0.09 4.40 -12.25
N TYR A 200 -0.85 5.32 -11.63
CA TYR A 200 -0.31 6.12 -10.54
C TYR A 200 0.08 5.25 -9.33
N SER A 201 1.21 5.55 -8.74
CA SER A 201 1.71 4.87 -7.55
C SER A 201 1.17 5.51 -6.27
N SER A 202 0.95 4.70 -5.24
CA SER A 202 0.66 5.18 -3.89
C SER A 202 1.88 5.84 -3.22
N ILE A 203 3.08 5.61 -3.75
CA ILE A 203 4.32 6.24 -3.31
C ILE A 203 4.79 7.23 -4.38
N ALA A 204 5.04 8.48 -3.98
CA ALA A 204 5.77 9.42 -4.82
C ALA A 204 7.20 8.92 -5.06
N THR A 205 7.84 9.30 -6.18
CA THR A 205 9.27 9.04 -6.34
C THR A 205 10.04 9.80 -5.27
N LEU A 206 10.61 9.06 -4.30
CA LEU A 206 11.46 9.63 -3.27
C LEU A 206 12.86 9.80 -3.81
N LEU A 207 13.49 10.94 -3.50
CA LEU A 207 14.78 11.31 -4.08
C LEU A 207 15.69 12.08 -3.10
N PRO A 208 15.89 11.58 -1.86
CA PRO A 208 16.83 12.22 -0.94
C PRO A 208 18.24 12.25 -1.54
N THR A 209 18.84 13.45 -1.61
CA THR A 209 20.11 13.71 -2.28
C THR A 209 21.08 14.41 -1.35
N GLY A 210 22.37 14.11 -1.46
CA GLY A 210 23.43 14.71 -0.67
C GLY A 210 23.23 14.53 0.83
N LYS A 211 23.24 15.62 1.60
CA LYS A 211 22.94 15.56 3.05
C LYS A 211 21.54 15.07 3.36
N GLY A 212 20.61 15.20 2.42
CA GLY A 212 19.24 14.70 2.56
C GLY A 212 19.15 13.17 2.64
N THR A 213 20.19 12.44 2.22
CA THR A 213 20.21 10.96 2.32
C THR A 213 20.22 10.45 3.77
N SER A 214 20.45 11.32 4.75
CA SER A 214 20.31 11.00 6.18
C SER A 214 18.85 11.01 6.67
N ALA A 215 17.91 11.50 5.86
CA ALA A 215 16.49 11.59 6.16
C ALA A 215 15.69 10.74 5.16
N SER A 216 14.82 9.87 5.69
CA SER A 216 13.93 9.05 4.87
C SER A 216 12.80 9.89 4.28
N HIS A 217 12.26 9.44 3.16
CA HIS A 217 11.03 9.92 2.53
C HIS A 217 11.06 11.39 2.04
N LEU A 218 12.25 11.94 1.77
CA LEU A 218 12.35 13.23 1.10
C LEU A 218 12.07 13.05 -0.41
N THR A 219 11.31 14.01 -0.95
CA THR A 219 11.02 14.10 -2.38
C THR A 219 12.04 15.03 -3.08
N ALA A 220 11.95 15.09 -4.41
CA ALA A 220 12.77 15.98 -5.21
C ALA A 220 12.53 17.46 -4.89
N THR A 221 13.60 18.23 -4.95
CA THR A 221 13.58 19.70 -4.88
C THR A 221 13.94 20.31 -6.24
N GLN A 222 14.02 21.64 -6.31
CA GLN A 222 14.59 22.34 -7.47
C GLN A 222 16.13 22.42 -7.47
N ASP A 223 16.80 21.89 -6.43
CA ASP A 223 18.24 21.87 -6.35
C ASP A 223 18.84 20.96 -7.41
N LYS A 224 20.08 21.24 -7.79
CA LYS A 224 20.83 20.43 -8.74
C LYS A 224 21.56 19.30 -8.03
N PHE A 225 21.71 18.18 -8.73
CA PHE A 225 22.60 17.12 -8.29
C PHE A 225 24.06 17.61 -8.31
N VAL A 226 24.84 17.21 -7.29
CA VAL A 226 26.23 17.61 -7.08
C VAL A 226 27.15 16.41 -7.20
N GLU A 227 28.30 16.62 -7.87
CA GLU A 227 29.32 15.57 -7.99
C GLU A 227 29.87 15.16 -6.61
N GLY A 228 30.13 13.88 -6.41
CA GLY A 228 30.60 13.29 -5.15
C GLY A 228 29.51 13.01 -4.14
N GLU A 229 28.28 13.42 -4.40
CA GLU A 229 27.12 13.11 -3.52
C GLU A 229 26.46 11.77 -3.88
N ALA A 230 25.63 11.29 -2.96
CA ALA A 230 24.75 10.14 -3.17
C ALA A 230 23.31 10.62 -3.37
N THR A 231 22.54 9.87 -4.14
CA THR A 231 21.09 10.01 -4.27
C THR A 231 20.46 8.66 -4.04
N ILE A 232 19.49 8.59 -3.13
CA ILE A 232 18.65 7.42 -2.94
C ILE A 232 17.42 7.61 -3.82
N ILE A 233 17.07 6.60 -4.59
CA ILE A 233 15.91 6.59 -5.47
C ILE A 233 14.98 5.51 -4.93
N GLU A 234 13.73 5.87 -4.62
CA GLU A 234 12.69 4.90 -4.33
C GLU A 234 11.48 5.22 -5.21
N LEU A 235 11.06 4.26 -6.01
CA LEU A 235 9.96 4.37 -6.97
C LEU A 235 9.18 3.07 -7.03
N SER A 236 7.98 3.12 -7.60
CA SER A 236 7.19 1.92 -7.87
C SER A 236 6.48 2.02 -9.20
N GLY A 237 6.68 1.02 -10.04
CA GLY A 237 5.76 0.72 -11.14
C GLY A 237 4.48 0.11 -10.59
N VAL A 238 3.37 0.36 -11.26
CA VAL A 238 2.05 -0.11 -10.88
C VAL A 238 1.34 -0.69 -12.10
N TYR A 239 0.74 -1.87 -11.93
CA TYR A 239 -0.10 -2.50 -12.94
C TYR A 239 -1.29 -3.18 -12.28
N LYS A 240 -2.52 -2.83 -12.67
CA LYS A 240 -3.76 -3.34 -12.05
C LYS A 240 -3.75 -3.17 -10.52
N ARG A 241 -3.28 -2.00 -10.06
CA ARG A 241 -3.08 -1.62 -8.65
C ARG A 241 -2.02 -2.41 -7.88
N TYR A 242 -1.41 -3.45 -8.48
CA TYR A 242 -0.27 -4.15 -7.87
C TYR A 242 1.01 -3.34 -8.05
N HIS A 243 1.72 -3.15 -6.95
CA HIS A 243 2.94 -2.35 -6.89
C HIS A 243 4.18 -3.26 -6.86
N ALA A 244 5.25 -2.80 -7.48
CA ALA A 244 6.58 -3.42 -7.36
C ALA A 244 7.62 -2.35 -6.97
N PRO A 245 7.65 -1.92 -5.70
CA PRO A 245 8.57 -0.87 -5.26
C PRO A 245 10.03 -1.33 -5.38
N MET A 246 10.88 -0.39 -5.74
CA MET A 246 12.32 -0.61 -5.90
C MET A 246 13.09 0.59 -5.37
N ALA A 247 14.13 0.32 -4.58
CA ALA A 247 15.06 1.34 -4.11
C ALA A 247 16.48 1.08 -4.62
N ARG A 248 17.19 2.12 -5.01
CA ARG A 248 18.60 2.08 -5.40
C ARG A 248 19.30 3.34 -4.93
N THR A 249 20.61 3.22 -4.68
CA THR A 249 21.46 4.37 -4.40
C THR A 249 22.42 4.61 -5.55
N VAL A 250 22.47 5.83 -6.05
CA VAL A 250 23.40 6.28 -7.07
C VAL A 250 24.48 7.16 -6.43
N LEU A 251 25.74 6.87 -6.72
CA LEU A 251 26.87 7.69 -6.36
C LEU A 251 27.29 8.55 -7.56
N LEU A 252 27.29 9.87 -7.45
CA LEU A 252 27.50 10.78 -8.54
C LEU A 252 28.98 11.12 -8.73
N GLY A 253 29.48 11.02 -9.95
CA GLY A 253 30.86 11.35 -10.29
C GLY A 253 31.89 10.45 -9.60
N LYS A 254 32.82 11.04 -8.84
CA LYS A 254 33.89 10.33 -8.13
C LYS A 254 33.62 10.30 -6.62
N PRO A 255 32.85 9.31 -6.11
CA PRO A 255 32.60 9.19 -4.67
C PRO A 255 33.90 8.82 -3.93
N ASN A 256 33.98 9.18 -2.64
CA ASN A 256 35.09 8.76 -1.80
C ASN A 256 35.05 7.24 -1.51
N GLN A 257 36.19 6.68 -1.12
CA GLN A 257 36.35 5.23 -0.91
C GLN A 257 35.41 4.70 0.18
N LEU A 258 35.16 5.48 1.25
CA LEU A 258 34.24 5.08 2.32
C LEU A 258 32.82 4.80 1.80
N LYS A 259 32.30 5.65 0.89
CA LYS A 259 30.98 5.46 0.29
C LYS A 259 30.93 4.18 -0.56
N ILE A 260 31.99 3.94 -1.35
CA ILE A 260 32.10 2.74 -2.19
C ILE A 260 32.13 1.47 -1.33
N ASP A 261 32.97 1.46 -0.28
CA ASP A 261 33.12 0.32 0.63
C ASP A 261 31.81 0.02 1.36
N THR A 262 31.13 1.06 1.86
CA THR A 262 29.83 0.91 2.54
C THR A 262 28.78 0.35 1.60
N MET A 263 28.70 0.85 0.37
CA MET A 263 27.79 0.35 -0.65
C MET A 263 28.03 -1.13 -0.94
N ASN A 264 29.30 -1.54 -1.16
CA ASN A 264 29.64 -2.94 -1.45
C ASN A 264 29.25 -3.88 -0.29
N LYS A 265 29.50 -3.47 0.97
CA LYS A 265 29.10 -4.22 2.17
C LYS A 265 27.58 -4.35 2.27
N THR A 266 26.85 -3.28 1.94
CA THR A 266 25.37 -3.29 1.92
C THR A 266 24.83 -4.21 0.83
N ILE A 267 25.46 -4.23 -0.35
CA ILE A 267 25.12 -5.17 -1.45
C ILE A 267 25.35 -6.61 -1.03
N GLU A 268 26.47 -6.92 -0.33
CA GLU A 268 26.73 -8.26 0.21
C GLU A 268 25.62 -8.68 1.19
N ALA A 269 25.24 -7.79 2.09
CA ALA A 269 24.14 -8.05 3.05
C ALA A 269 22.79 -8.26 2.34
N LEU A 270 22.47 -7.43 1.34
CA LEU A 270 21.25 -7.56 0.53
C LEU A 270 21.20 -8.93 -0.17
N ASN A 271 22.29 -9.34 -0.79
CA ASN A 271 22.38 -10.64 -1.47
C ASN A 271 22.23 -11.81 -0.50
N ALA A 272 22.77 -11.71 0.71
CA ALA A 272 22.57 -12.73 1.76
C ALA A 272 21.09 -12.83 2.15
N GLY A 273 20.41 -11.70 2.36
CA GLY A 273 18.97 -11.67 2.63
C GLY A 273 18.15 -12.28 1.48
N ILE A 274 18.41 -11.88 0.23
CA ILE A 274 17.74 -12.44 -0.96
C ILE A 274 17.95 -13.95 -1.06
N SER A 275 19.17 -14.42 -0.81
CA SER A 275 19.50 -15.86 -0.83
C SER A 275 18.79 -16.67 0.26
N ALA A 276 18.36 -16.02 1.33
CA ALA A 276 17.59 -16.64 2.40
C ALA A 276 16.08 -16.73 2.10
N ILE A 277 15.57 -16.09 1.04
CA ILE A 277 14.17 -16.20 0.61
C ILE A 277 13.95 -17.56 -0.03
N LYS A 278 13.54 -18.53 0.78
CA LYS A 278 13.32 -19.92 0.35
C LYS A 278 12.10 -20.49 1.07
N PRO A 279 11.39 -21.47 0.47
CA PRO A 279 10.37 -22.24 1.17
C PRO A 279 10.92 -22.84 2.48
N GLY A 280 10.17 -22.68 3.55
CA GLY A 280 10.54 -23.13 4.89
C GLY A 280 11.24 -22.07 5.75
N ASN A 281 11.79 -21.02 5.17
CA ASN A 281 12.35 -19.90 5.92
C ASN A 281 11.28 -18.88 6.29
N THR A 282 11.45 -18.25 7.44
CA THR A 282 10.61 -17.15 7.92
C THR A 282 11.14 -15.78 7.44
N ALA A 283 10.34 -14.74 7.57
CA ALA A 283 10.79 -13.37 7.33
C ALA A 283 11.93 -12.96 8.29
N ASP A 284 11.94 -13.53 9.50
CA ASP A 284 13.03 -13.32 10.47
C ASP A 284 14.34 -13.95 9.99
N ASP A 285 14.31 -15.17 9.44
CA ASP A 285 15.52 -15.81 8.87
C ASP A 285 16.14 -14.95 7.76
N VAL A 286 15.30 -14.32 6.93
CA VAL A 286 15.75 -13.39 5.88
C VAL A 286 16.41 -12.16 6.51
N ALA A 287 15.79 -11.58 7.52
CA ALA A 287 16.30 -10.40 8.22
C ALA A 287 17.61 -10.69 8.93
N GLN A 288 17.70 -11.81 9.65
CA GLN A 288 18.93 -12.25 10.34
C GLN A 288 20.08 -12.50 9.37
N SER A 289 19.80 -13.08 8.21
CA SER A 289 20.81 -13.30 7.17
C SER A 289 21.42 -11.98 6.67
N PHE A 290 20.59 -10.95 6.53
CA PHE A 290 21.02 -9.60 6.16
C PHE A 290 21.84 -8.94 7.27
N TRP A 291 21.32 -8.91 8.51
CA TRP A 291 21.97 -8.22 9.63
C TRP A 291 23.29 -8.86 10.01
N LYS A 292 23.42 -10.17 9.97
CA LYS A 292 24.68 -10.88 10.22
C LYS A 292 25.84 -10.40 9.37
N ILE A 293 25.57 -10.01 8.12
CA ILE A 293 26.61 -9.44 7.25
C ILE A 293 26.95 -8.01 7.65
N LEU A 294 25.96 -7.19 7.99
CA LEU A 294 26.22 -5.81 8.44
C LEU A 294 26.97 -5.79 9.77
N ASP A 295 26.62 -6.65 10.72
CA ASP A 295 27.27 -6.79 12.02
C ASP A 295 28.76 -7.15 11.87
N LYS A 296 29.09 -8.06 10.92
CA LYS A 296 30.48 -8.40 10.55
C LYS A 296 31.30 -7.16 10.20
N TYR A 297 30.66 -6.14 9.63
CA TYR A 297 31.30 -4.87 9.23
C TYR A 297 31.10 -3.73 10.22
N GLY A 298 30.47 -3.97 11.37
CA GLY A 298 30.15 -2.94 12.36
C GLY A 298 29.17 -1.88 11.86
N ILE A 299 28.30 -2.24 10.91
CA ILE A 299 27.28 -1.34 10.35
C ILE A 299 25.95 -1.61 11.06
N GLU A 300 25.51 -0.66 11.87
CA GLU A 300 24.23 -0.75 12.58
C GLU A 300 23.06 -0.34 11.67
N LYS A 301 22.03 -1.18 11.57
CA LYS A 301 20.76 -0.88 10.92
C LYS A 301 19.59 -1.31 11.81
N LYS A 302 18.89 -0.33 12.37
CA LYS A 302 17.76 -0.55 13.30
C LYS A 302 16.41 -0.79 12.63
N SER A 303 16.24 -0.31 11.40
CA SER A 303 14.98 -0.46 10.66
C SER A 303 14.85 -1.85 10.05
N ARG A 304 13.60 -2.25 9.75
CA ARG A 304 13.32 -3.51 9.03
C ARG A 304 14.10 -3.62 7.73
N THR A 305 14.36 -4.85 7.29
CA THR A 305 15.10 -5.14 6.06
C THR A 305 14.21 -5.17 4.81
N GLY A 306 12.90 -5.33 5.01
CA GLY A 306 11.92 -5.38 3.94
C GLY A 306 10.50 -5.55 4.49
N TYR A 307 9.54 -5.74 3.60
CA TYR A 307 8.13 -5.96 3.89
C TYR A 307 7.46 -6.68 2.73
N SER A 308 6.28 -7.27 2.96
CA SER A 308 5.47 -7.85 1.90
C SER A 308 4.88 -6.76 1.01
N ILE A 309 4.69 -7.07 -0.28
CA ILE A 309 4.11 -6.20 -1.30
C ILE A 309 2.94 -6.91 -2.00
N GLY A 310 2.18 -6.14 -2.80
CA GLY A 310 1.06 -6.64 -3.59
C GLY A 310 -0.27 -6.02 -3.30
#